data_9adc9e3a5b56aee8ecfbb83c0375bd0d
#
_entry.id   9adc9e3a5b56aee8ecfbb83c0375bd0d
#
_cell.length_a   1.000
_cell.length_b   1.000
_cell.length_c   1.000
_cell.angle_alpha   90.00
_cell.angle_beta   90.00
_cell.angle_gamma   90.00
#
_symmetry.space_group_name_H-M   'P 1'
#
loop_
_entity.id
_entity.type
_entity.pdbx_description
1 polymer ?
#
loop_
_entity_poly.entity_id
_entity_poly.type
_entity_poly.pdbx_seq_one_letter_code
_entity_poly.pdbx_strand_id
1 'polypeptide(L)'
;MIYFDNSSTTYKKPKCVIKAVKKALTKYSANPGRGSHNLSLIASDKVLDTRINLANHFNLPNFENVIFTSGCTESLNLAIMGSAKKNGHIVTTMLEHNSVLRTITQLTKTHNITYTLVNPNKEGIINPYDIEKAITPKTYLIIVNHTSNVIGSTQDINKIGEIAKKHKVLFLVDGAQSIGHEQIDMQKDNINLLCGTAHKGLYGPQGVGFLLINNTSISPIKFGGTGTNSASIIQPTGNPESLESGTGPTPNIIGLNAGLEFVCKRFNKINLKIKKLSFKILNYLNSEPKIKVYTTNTKSGVIGFEVKDLDSSEVVNLLNNVYGICVRGGLQCAPKVHEFLGTTKQGLVRISVSYFNTMHEVNYLIKSIKNLLKMYLN
;
A
#
# COMPACT_ATOMS: atom_id res chain seq x y z
N MET A 1 -4.17 -9.72 24.35
CA MET A 1 -3.29 -9.60 23.17
C MET A 1 -3.41 -8.19 22.62
N ILE A 2 -2.28 -7.51 22.40
CA ILE A 2 -2.20 -6.14 21.89
C ILE A 2 -1.57 -6.17 20.50
N TYR A 3 -2.20 -5.51 19.51
CA TYR A 3 -1.82 -5.64 18.12
C TYR A 3 -1.20 -4.34 17.58
N PHE A 4 0.07 -4.41 17.20
CA PHE A 4 0.87 -3.34 16.59
C PHE A 4 1.50 -3.74 15.24
N ASP A 5 0.91 -4.69 14.51
CA ASP A 5 1.30 -5.03 13.13
C ASP A 5 0.27 -4.55 12.09
N ASN A 6 -0.26 -3.33 12.27
CA ASN A 6 -1.34 -2.79 11.43
C ASN A 6 -0.91 -2.46 9.99
N SER A 7 0.37 -2.28 9.70
CA SER A 7 0.86 -2.10 8.33
C SER A 7 0.95 -3.40 7.51
N SER A 8 0.86 -4.56 8.15
CA SER A 8 0.59 -5.82 7.45
C SER A 8 -0.89 -5.92 7.07
N THR A 9 -1.77 -5.73 8.02
CA THR A 9 -3.22 -5.57 7.88
C THR A 9 -3.77 -4.95 9.15
N THR A 10 -4.74 -4.04 9.07
CA THR A 10 -5.39 -3.52 10.27
C THR A 10 -6.24 -4.60 10.93
N TYR A 11 -6.01 -4.86 12.21
CA TYR A 11 -6.74 -5.91 12.94
C TYR A 11 -8.20 -5.52 13.23
N LYS A 12 -8.38 -4.39 13.93
CA LYS A 12 -9.73 -3.89 14.25
C LYS A 12 -10.32 -3.17 13.05
N LYS A 13 -11.52 -3.62 12.63
CA LYS A 13 -12.30 -2.99 11.56
C LYS A 13 -13.39 -2.11 12.12
N PRO A 14 -13.71 -0.95 11.49
CA PRO A 14 -14.87 -0.14 11.87
C PRO A 14 -16.17 -0.96 11.78
N LYS A 15 -17.10 -0.69 12.70
CA LYS A 15 -18.42 -1.37 12.69
C LYS A 15 -19.17 -1.19 11.37
N CYS A 16 -19.00 -0.05 10.68
CA CYS A 16 -19.61 0.21 9.38
C CYS A 16 -19.09 -0.76 8.30
N VAL A 17 -17.79 -1.08 8.29
CA VAL A 17 -17.19 -2.05 7.36
C VAL A 17 -17.78 -3.44 7.60
N ILE A 18 -17.80 -3.90 8.86
CA ILE A 18 -18.39 -5.22 9.22
C ILE A 18 -19.84 -5.31 8.80
N LYS A 19 -20.63 -4.25 9.08
CA LYS A 19 -22.05 -4.18 8.68
C LYS A 19 -22.20 -4.19 7.15
N ALA A 20 -21.36 -3.47 6.41
CA ALA A 20 -21.40 -3.39 4.96
C ALA A 20 -21.12 -4.76 4.32
N VAL A 21 -20.06 -5.45 4.75
CA VAL A 21 -19.72 -6.80 4.27
C VAL A 21 -20.83 -7.81 4.62
N LYS A 22 -21.34 -7.80 5.86
CA LYS A 22 -22.47 -8.67 6.26
C LYS A 22 -23.69 -8.42 5.38
N LYS A 23 -24.06 -7.16 5.15
CA LYS A 23 -25.19 -6.79 4.30
C LYS A 23 -24.98 -7.22 2.85
N ALA A 24 -23.76 -7.10 2.33
CA ALA A 24 -23.41 -7.56 0.99
C ALA A 24 -23.62 -9.07 0.83
N LEU A 25 -23.18 -9.87 1.81
CA LEU A 25 -23.35 -11.32 1.80
C LEU A 25 -24.81 -11.77 1.94
N THR A 26 -25.66 -10.97 2.56
CA THR A 26 -27.06 -11.37 2.87
C THR A 26 -28.12 -10.71 1.98
N LYS A 27 -27.81 -9.55 1.36
CA LYS A 27 -28.79 -8.75 0.61
C LYS A 27 -28.35 -8.43 -0.83
N TYR A 28 -27.03 -8.45 -1.12
CA TYR A 28 -26.45 -8.03 -2.40
C TYR A 28 -25.50 -9.10 -2.99
N SER A 29 -25.72 -10.38 -2.69
CA SER A 29 -24.81 -11.45 -3.10
C SER A 29 -25.02 -11.96 -4.55
N ALA A 30 -25.89 -11.31 -5.32
CA ALA A 30 -26.01 -11.60 -6.74
C ALA A 30 -24.77 -11.11 -7.51
N ASN A 31 -24.47 -11.75 -8.64
CA ASN A 31 -23.31 -11.37 -9.47
C ASN A 31 -23.59 -10.04 -10.19
N PRO A 32 -22.79 -8.99 -9.94
CA PRO A 32 -22.95 -7.71 -10.62
C PRO A 32 -22.67 -7.85 -12.12
N GLY A 33 -23.42 -7.11 -12.96
CA GLY A 33 -23.18 -7.02 -14.40
C GLY A 33 -23.52 -8.25 -15.24
N ARG A 34 -24.00 -9.36 -14.63
CA ARG A 34 -24.26 -10.62 -15.36
C ARG A 34 -25.72 -11.06 -15.36
N GLY A 35 -26.64 -10.26 -14.79
CA GLY A 35 -28.06 -10.57 -14.73
C GLY A 35 -28.93 -9.34 -14.95
N SER A 36 -30.04 -9.50 -15.64
CA SER A 36 -31.05 -8.43 -15.83
C SER A 36 -32.08 -8.36 -14.72
N HIS A 37 -31.92 -9.15 -13.64
CA HIS A 37 -32.85 -9.15 -12.51
C HIS A 37 -32.43 -8.15 -11.42
N ASN A 38 -33.35 -7.67 -10.62
CA ASN A 38 -33.18 -6.61 -9.63
C ASN A 38 -32.02 -6.86 -8.64
N LEU A 39 -31.76 -8.10 -8.24
CA LEU A 39 -30.67 -8.41 -7.31
C LEU A 39 -29.28 -8.15 -7.94
N SER A 40 -29.13 -8.46 -9.24
CA SER A 40 -27.89 -8.16 -9.98
C SER A 40 -27.71 -6.65 -10.16
N LEU A 41 -28.77 -5.92 -10.46
CA LEU A 41 -28.73 -4.44 -10.60
C LEU A 41 -28.32 -3.80 -9.27
N ILE A 42 -28.90 -4.19 -8.15
CA ILE A 42 -28.53 -3.67 -6.82
C ILE A 42 -27.04 -3.95 -6.52
N ALA A 43 -26.54 -5.14 -6.84
CA ALA A 43 -25.13 -5.46 -6.64
C ALA A 43 -24.22 -4.60 -7.53
N SER A 44 -24.61 -4.39 -8.80
CA SER A 44 -23.91 -3.53 -9.76
C SER A 44 -23.84 -2.08 -9.28
N ASP A 45 -24.95 -1.52 -8.80
CA ASP A 45 -25.01 -0.16 -8.26
C ASP A 45 -24.05 0.02 -7.09
N LYS A 46 -23.94 -0.99 -6.19
CA LYS A 46 -23.01 -0.91 -5.05
C LYS A 46 -21.54 -0.97 -5.47
N VAL A 47 -21.21 -1.72 -6.52
CA VAL A 47 -19.87 -1.74 -7.10
C VAL A 47 -19.57 -0.39 -7.78
N LEU A 48 -20.54 0.13 -8.55
CA LEU A 48 -20.45 1.45 -9.20
C LEU A 48 -20.26 2.58 -8.18
N ASP A 49 -21.06 2.62 -7.11
CA ASP A 49 -20.92 3.57 -6.01
C ASP A 49 -19.46 3.60 -5.49
N THR A 50 -18.85 2.40 -5.36
CA THR A 50 -17.46 2.29 -4.87
C THR A 50 -16.46 2.86 -5.87
N ARG A 51 -16.65 2.62 -7.19
CA ARG A 51 -15.79 3.21 -8.24
C ARG A 51 -15.87 4.73 -8.22
N ILE A 52 -17.08 5.27 -8.21
CA ILE A 52 -17.32 6.72 -8.18
C ILE A 52 -16.68 7.35 -6.94
N ASN A 53 -16.85 6.74 -5.77
CA ASN A 53 -16.28 7.27 -4.53
C ASN A 53 -14.75 7.23 -4.51
N LEU A 54 -14.11 6.18 -5.05
CA LEU A 54 -12.66 6.13 -5.22
C LEU A 54 -12.17 7.19 -6.22
N ALA A 55 -12.83 7.29 -7.38
CA ALA A 55 -12.48 8.29 -8.39
C ALA A 55 -12.53 9.72 -7.81
N ASN A 56 -13.62 10.05 -7.12
CA ASN A 56 -13.78 11.36 -6.48
C ASN A 56 -12.73 11.62 -5.40
N HIS A 57 -12.42 10.60 -4.58
CA HIS A 57 -11.46 10.76 -3.47
C HIS A 57 -10.04 11.05 -3.96
N PHE A 58 -9.64 10.46 -5.08
CA PHE A 58 -8.30 10.63 -5.65
C PHE A 58 -8.24 11.61 -6.82
N ASN A 59 -9.32 12.37 -7.07
CA ASN A 59 -9.45 13.31 -8.18
C ASN A 59 -9.16 12.67 -9.55
N LEU A 60 -9.74 11.47 -9.79
CA LEU A 60 -9.68 10.77 -11.06
C LEU A 60 -10.92 11.16 -11.90
N PRO A 61 -10.75 11.71 -13.12
CA PRO A 61 -11.89 12.22 -13.92
C PRO A 61 -12.88 11.15 -14.36
N ASN A 62 -12.40 9.95 -14.70
CA ASN A 62 -13.22 8.86 -15.20
C ASN A 62 -13.23 7.67 -14.22
N PHE A 63 -14.38 7.40 -13.60
CA PHE A 63 -14.56 6.28 -12.67
C PHE A 63 -14.41 4.90 -13.33
N GLU A 64 -14.59 4.76 -14.64
CA GLU A 64 -14.35 3.51 -15.37
C GLU A 64 -12.88 3.06 -15.29
N ASN A 65 -11.99 4.01 -15.07
CA ASN A 65 -10.56 3.77 -14.88
C ASN A 65 -10.18 3.36 -13.44
N VAL A 66 -11.14 3.09 -12.59
CA VAL A 66 -10.96 2.42 -11.28
C VAL A 66 -11.05 0.93 -11.51
N ILE A 67 -9.96 0.20 -11.40
CA ILE A 67 -9.89 -1.26 -11.63
C ILE A 67 -9.77 -1.98 -10.30
N PHE A 68 -10.69 -2.89 -9.98
CA PHE A 68 -10.61 -3.71 -8.78
C PHE A 68 -9.69 -4.92 -9.00
N THR A 69 -8.92 -5.24 -7.99
CA THR A 69 -7.97 -6.35 -7.95
C THR A 69 -8.11 -7.11 -6.63
N SER A 70 -7.40 -8.22 -6.45
CA SER A 70 -7.38 -8.97 -5.19
C SER A 70 -6.56 -8.30 -4.08
N GLY A 71 -5.77 -7.27 -4.41
CA GLY A 71 -4.92 -6.52 -3.49
C GLY A 71 -3.86 -5.70 -4.21
N CYS A 72 -3.10 -4.89 -3.47
CA CYS A 72 -2.10 -3.99 -4.05
C CYS A 72 -1.03 -4.73 -4.88
N THR A 73 -0.68 -5.96 -4.52
CA THR A 73 0.27 -6.77 -5.30
C THR A 73 -0.25 -7.04 -6.71
N GLU A 74 -1.52 -7.43 -6.88
CA GLU A 74 -2.12 -7.61 -8.21
C GLU A 74 -2.22 -6.26 -8.95
N SER A 75 -2.60 -5.17 -8.24
CA SER A 75 -2.63 -3.82 -8.82
C SER A 75 -1.27 -3.41 -9.39
N LEU A 76 -0.19 -3.61 -8.63
CA LEU A 76 1.18 -3.31 -9.05
C LEU A 76 1.63 -4.20 -10.23
N ASN A 77 1.32 -5.50 -10.18
CA ASN A 77 1.63 -6.39 -11.30
C ASN A 77 0.89 -5.95 -12.58
N LEU A 78 -0.41 -5.66 -12.48
CA LEU A 78 -1.21 -5.19 -13.60
C LEU A 78 -0.66 -3.89 -14.18
N ALA A 79 -0.35 -2.91 -13.32
CA ALA A 79 0.20 -1.62 -13.73
C ALA A 79 1.58 -1.76 -14.41
N ILE A 80 2.51 -2.51 -13.79
CA ILE A 80 3.89 -2.65 -14.27
C ILE A 80 3.97 -3.51 -15.52
N MET A 81 3.31 -4.68 -15.52
CA MET A 81 3.33 -5.59 -16.67
C MET A 81 2.47 -5.06 -17.82
N GLY A 82 1.31 -4.48 -17.51
CA GLY A 82 0.40 -3.92 -18.53
C GLY A 82 0.96 -2.68 -19.23
N SER A 83 1.89 -1.96 -18.62
CA SER A 83 2.60 -0.81 -19.23
C SER A 83 3.97 -1.18 -19.82
N ALA A 84 4.38 -2.45 -19.79
CA ALA A 84 5.73 -2.87 -20.16
C ALA A 84 6.07 -2.52 -21.63
N LYS A 85 7.28 -1.97 -21.82
CA LYS A 85 7.84 -1.67 -23.16
C LYS A 85 9.11 -2.47 -23.38
N LYS A 86 9.12 -3.33 -24.38
CA LYS A 86 10.29 -4.15 -24.74
C LYS A 86 11.53 -3.27 -24.94
N ASN A 87 12.68 -3.69 -24.39
CA ASN A 87 13.96 -2.95 -24.39
C ASN A 87 13.87 -1.56 -23.71
N GLY A 88 12.84 -1.32 -22.90
CA GLY A 88 12.66 -0.07 -22.17
C GLY A 88 13.47 0.01 -20.88
N HIS A 89 13.33 1.15 -20.19
CA HIS A 89 13.98 1.41 -18.92
C HIS A 89 12.96 1.88 -17.89
N ILE A 90 13.14 1.45 -16.63
CA ILE A 90 12.32 1.85 -15.46
C ILE A 90 13.23 2.55 -14.44
N VAL A 91 12.79 3.70 -13.92
CA VAL A 91 13.39 4.31 -12.74
C VAL A 91 12.53 3.96 -11.53
N THR A 92 13.17 3.48 -10.48
CA THR A 92 12.49 3.14 -9.22
C THR A 92 13.43 3.38 -8.03
N THR A 93 13.04 2.99 -6.81
CA THR A 93 13.80 3.35 -5.61
C THR A 93 14.27 2.13 -4.81
N MET A 94 15.23 2.33 -3.90
CA MET A 94 15.63 1.31 -2.91
C MET A 94 14.54 1.06 -1.86
N LEU A 95 13.46 1.86 -1.83
CA LEU A 95 12.39 1.76 -0.83
C LEU A 95 11.24 0.84 -1.25
N GLU A 96 11.34 0.20 -2.42
CA GLU A 96 10.24 -0.56 -3.00
C GLU A 96 9.96 -1.88 -2.27
N HIS A 97 8.67 -2.21 -2.25
CA HIS A 97 8.19 -3.52 -1.82
C HIS A 97 8.51 -4.61 -2.87
N ASN A 98 8.60 -5.87 -2.45
CA ASN A 98 8.80 -7.02 -3.34
C ASN A 98 7.77 -7.12 -4.48
N SER A 99 6.56 -6.60 -4.31
CA SER A 99 5.54 -6.56 -5.38
C SER A 99 5.98 -5.70 -6.58
N VAL A 100 6.84 -4.72 -6.36
CA VAL A 100 7.48 -3.93 -7.43
C VAL A 100 8.76 -4.62 -7.89
N LEU A 101 9.70 -4.89 -6.99
CA LEU A 101 11.02 -5.40 -7.35
C LEU A 101 10.99 -6.74 -8.09
N ARG A 102 10.16 -7.68 -7.62
CA ARG A 102 10.04 -9.00 -8.27
C ARG A 102 9.39 -8.89 -9.65
N THR A 103 8.40 -8.02 -9.80
CA THR A 103 7.73 -7.79 -11.09
C THR A 103 8.68 -7.16 -12.10
N ILE A 104 9.45 -6.14 -11.70
CA ILE A 104 10.49 -5.55 -12.59
C ILE A 104 11.55 -6.59 -12.94
N THR A 105 12.03 -7.36 -11.95
CA THR A 105 13.03 -8.43 -12.20
C THR A 105 12.51 -9.46 -13.19
N GLN A 106 11.21 -9.81 -13.16
CA GLN A 106 10.62 -10.69 -14.14
C GLN A 106 10.63 -10.05 -15.55
N LEU A 107 10.36 -8.74 -15.65
CA LEU A 107 10.38 -8.02 -16.93
C LEU A 107 11.79 -7.90 -17.52
N THR A 108 12.86 -7.89 -16.72
CA THR A 108 14.23 -7.95 -17.28
C THR A 108 14.46 -9.22 -18.07
N LYS A 109 13.85 -10.35 -17.66
CA LYS A 109 13.98 -11.64 -18.32
C LYS A 109 13.07 -11.79 -19.55
N THR A 110 11.85 -11.26 -19.47
CA THR A 110 10.82 -11.52 -20.51
C THR A 110 10.74 -10.41 -21.56
N HIS A 111 11.09 -9.17 -21.22
CA HIS A 111 10.95 -8.00 -22.07
C HIS A 111 12.29 -7.27 -22.32
N ASN A 112 13.41 -7.82 -21.83
CA ASN A 112 14.74 -7.17 -21.90
C ASN A 112 14.72 -5.73 -21.38
N ILE A 113 13.99 -5.48 -20.28
CA ILE A 113 13.90 -4.18 -19.63
C ILE A 113 15.12 -3.99 -18.73
N THR A 114 15.63 -2.76 -18.66
CA THR A 114 16.61 -2.35 -17.67
C THR A 114 15.95 -1.46 -16.60
N TYR A 115 16.57 -1.33 -15.42
CA TYR A 115 16.07 -0.42 -14.42
C TYR A 115 17.18 0.21 -13.58
N THR A 116 16.91 1.39 -13.04
CA THR A 116 17.78 2.09 -12.08
C THR A 116 17.10 2.19 -10.74
N LEU A 117 17.81 1.82 -9.67
CA LEU A 117 17.39 2.02 -8.28
C LEU A 117 18.00 3.31 -7.73
N VAL A 118 17.17 4.27 -7.36
CA VAL A 118 17.59 5.51 -6.74
C VAL A 118 17.70 5.34 -5.23
N ASN A 119 18.82 5.77 -4.65
CA ASN A 119 19.08 5.68 -3.23
C ASN A 119 18.33 6.80 -2.46
N PRO A 120 17.76 6.51 -1.30
CA PRO A 120 17.29 7.54 -0.38
C PRO A 120 18.48 8.19 0.38
N ASN A 121 18.21 9.31 1.03
CA ASN A 121 19.12 9.87 2.03
C ASN A 121 19.03 9.09 3.37
N LYS A 122 19.81 9.46 4.37
CA LYS A 122 19.84 8.79 5.69
C LYS A 122 18.49 8.76 6.43
N GLU A 123 17.59 9.66 6.07
CA GLU A 123 16.22 9.74 6.62
C GLU A 123 15.21 8.90 5.84
N GLY A 124 15.67 8.22 4.79
CA GLY A 124 14.81 7.41 3.91
C GLY A 124 14.00 8.26 2.93
N ILE A 125 14.47 9.46 2.56
CA ILE A 125 13.81 10.36 1.61
C ILE A 125 14.56 10.32 0.29
N ILE A 126 13.82 10.12 -0.80
CA ILE A 126 14.33 10.20 -2.17
C ILE A 126 14.40 11.68 -2.59
N ASN A 127 15.56 12.10 -3.08
CA ASN A 127 15.68 13.41 -3.70
C ASN A 127 15.08 13.34 -5.12
N PRO A 128 14.05 14.15 -5.45
CA PRO A 128 13.43 14.14 -6.78
C PRO A 128 14.42 14.37 -7.93
N TYR A 129 15.47 15.16 -7.73
CA TYR A 129 16.52 15.38 -8.74
C TYR A 129 17.33 14.13 -9.06
N ASP A 130 17.45 13.19 -8.11
CA ASP A 130 18.17 11.94 -8.38
C ASP A 130 17.30 10.98 -9.20
N ILE A 131 15.95 11.07 -9.09
CA ILE A 131 15.00 10.44 -10.03
C ILE A 131 15.21 11.05 -11.44
N GLU A 132 15.28 12.38 -11.55
CA GLU A 132 15.47 13.06 -12.83
C GLU A 132 16.77 12.65 -13.52
N LYS A 133 17.89 12.61 -12.78
CA LYS A 133 19.19 12.16 -13.29
C LYS A 133 19.22 10.71 -13.77
N ALA A 134 18.37 9.86 -13.21
CA ALA A 134 18.25 8.46 -13.59
C ALA A 134 17.44 8.23 -14.88
N ILE A 135 16.75 9.26 -15.39
CA ILE A 135 15.95 9.17 -16.62
C ILE A 135 16.89 9.06 -17.83
N THR A 136 16.62 8.10 -18.68
CA THR A 136 17.31 7.87 -19.95
C THR A 136 16.32 8.03 -21.12
N PRO A 137 16.75 8.11 -22.37
CA PRO A 137 15.86 8.14 -23.54
C PRO A 137 14.95 6.90 -23.66
N LYS A 138 15.31 5.80 -23.00
CA LYS A 138 14.52 4.56 -22.97
C LYS A 138 13.57 4.49 -21.76
N THR A 139 13.62 5.45 -20.83
CA THR A 139 12.78 5.44 -19.64
C THR A 139 11.32 5.69 -20.03
N TYR A 140 10.44 4.76 -19.68
CA TYR A 140 9.01 4.87 -19.95
C TYR A 140 8.16 4.91 -18.68
N LEU A 141 8.73 4.51 -17.53
CA LEU A 141 8.00 4.38 -16.27
C LEU A 141 8.89 4.77 -15.09
N ILE A 142 8.35 5.60 -14.21
CA ILE A 142 8.90 5.87 -12.87
C ILE A 142 7.97 5.22 -11.86
N ILE A 143 8.52 4.46 -10.91
CA ILE A 143 7.76 3.78 -9.84
C ILE A 143 8.27 4.24 -8.50
N VAL A 144 7.38 4.67 -7.60
CA VAL A 144 7.75 5.12 -6.26
C VAL A 144 6.80 4.55 -5.21
N ASN A 145 7.37 3.89 -4.21
CA ASN A 145 6.67 3.60 -2.98
C ASN A 145 6.47 4.91 -2.20
N HIS A 146 5.24 5.41 -2.12
CA HIS A 146 4.93 6.69 -1.51
C HIS A 146 5.29 6.74 -0.02
N THR A 147 5.03 5.65 0.72
CA THR A 147 5.43 5.55 2.13
C THR A 147 6.06 4.20 2.42
N SER A 148 7.29 4.20 2.93
CA SER A 148 8.02 2.98 3.26
C SER A 148 7.28 2.13 4.30
N ASN A 149 7.09 0.86 3.98
CA ASN A 149 6.51 -0.12 4.90
C ASN A 149 7.50 -0.61 5.97
N VAL A 150 8.75 -0.17 5.95
CA VAL A 150 9.81 -0.53 6.90
C VAL A 150 10.08 0.60 7.89
N ILE A 151 10.30 1.82 7.40
CA ILE A 151 10.73 2.98 8.21
C ILE A 151 9.72 4.12 8.23
N GLY A 152 8.60 4.02 7.49
CA GLY A 152 7.51 5.00 7.52
C GLY A 152 7.81 6.35 6.87
N SER A 153 8.97 6.51 6.19
CA SER A 153 9.32 7.72 5.44
C SER A 153 8.37 7.91 4.25
N THR A 154 7.95 9.14 4.00
CA THR A 154 7.01 9.49 2.91
C THR A 154 7.71 10.34 1.87
N GLN A 155 7.53 10.00 0.58
CA GLN A 155 8.21 10.63 -0.55
C GLN A 155 7.40 11.82 -1.10
N ASP A 156 8.08 12.80 -1.70
CA ASP A 156 7.47 13.96 -2.36
C ASP A 156 6.98 13.57 -3.77
N ILE A 157 5.81 12.92 -3.82
CA ILE A 157 5.20 12.46 -5.09
C ILE A 157 4.79 13.61 -6.00
N ASN A 158 4.53 14.82 -5.45
CA ASN A 158 4.18 15.97 -6.25
C ASN A 158 5.37 16.40 -7.12
N LYS A 159 6.55 16.61 -6.52
CA LYS A 159 7.76 16.97 -7.28
C LYS A 159 8.21 15.88 -8.24
N ILE A 160 8.10 14.61 -7.84
CA ILE A 160 8.44 13.48 -8.73
C ILE A 160 7.46 13.43 -9.90
N GLY A 161 6.17 13.68 -9.68
CA GLY A 161 5.15 13.75 -10.73
C GLY A 161 5.37 14.91 -11.71
N GLU A 162 5.83 16.08 -11.23
CA GLU A 162 6.23 17.19 -12.08
C GLU A 162 7.40 16.81 -13.01
N ILE A 163 8.40 16.09 -12.49
CA ILE A 163 9.54 15.56 -13.27
C ILE A 163 9.05 14.55 -14.29
N ALA A 164 8.23 13.59 -13.89
CA ALA A 164 7.66 12.59 -14.79
C ALA A 164 6.90 13.24 -15.96
N LYS A 165 6.04 14.23 -15.67
CA LYS A 165 5.31 15.02 -16.68
C LYS A 165 6.24 15.77 -17.63
N LYS A 166 7.25 16.46 -17.09
CA LYS A 166 8.27 17.20 -17.87
C LYS A 166 8.97 16.29 -18.89
N HIS A 167 9.32 15.08 -18.49
CA HIS A 167 10.01 14.10 -19.31
C HIS A 167 9.07 13.18 -20.11
N LYS A 168 7.74 13.36 -19.99
CA LYS A 168 6.71 12.53 -20.67
C LYS A 168 6.85 11.03 -20.32
N VAL A 169 7.23 10.70 -19.11
CA VAL A 169 7.37 9.36 -18.56
C VAL A 169 6.17 9.05 -17.68
N LEU A 170 5.65 7.82 -17.75
CA LEU A 170 4.55 7.40 -16.88
C LEU A 170 5.00 7.38 -15.41
N PHE A 171 4.12 7.84 -14.51
CA PHE A 171 4.36 7.84 -13.07
C PHE A 171 3.39 6.91 -12.36
N LEU A 172 3.95 5.88 -11.71
CA LEU A 172 3.25 4.91 -10.88
C LEU A 172 3.58 5.11 -9.42
N VAL A 173 2.56 5.21 -8.60
CA VAL A 173 2.67 5.34 -7.13
C VAL A 173 2.14 4.08 -6.46
N ASP A 174 3.01 3.42 -5.66
CA ASP A 174 2.56 2.41 -4.69
C ASP A 174 2.03 3.12 -3.44
N GLY A 175 0.70 3.19 -3.33
CA GLY A 175 -0.02 3.82 -2.23
C GLY A 175 -0.35 2.87 -1.08
N ALA A 176 0.18 1.65 -1.06
CA ALA A 176 -0.22 0.61 -0.09
C ALA A 176 -0.11 1.04 1.39
N GLN A 177 0.85 1.90 1.73
CA GLN A 177 1.05 2.38 3.10
C GLN A 177 0.61 3.83 3.31
N SER A 178 0.48 4.61 2.25
CA SER A 178 0.13 6.04 2.34
C SER A 178 -1.38 6.30 2.27
N ILE A 179 -2.11 5.51 1.49
CA ILE A 179 -3.57 5.65 1.33
C ILE A 179 -4.26 5.50 2.70
N GLY A 180 -5.05 6.52 3.05
CA GLY A 180 -5.70 6.65 4.35
C GLY A 180 -4.90 7.46 5.38
N HIS A 181 -3.64 7.82 5.08
CA HIS A 181 -2.74 8.60 5.93
C HIS A 181 -2.23 9.87 5.27
N GLU A 182 -2.05 9.86 3.95
CA GLU A 182 -1.64 10.99 3.13
C GLU A 182 -2.76 11.40 2.19
N GLN A 183 -2.79 12.68 1.85
CA GLN A 183 -3.65 13.17 0.76
C GLN A 183 -2.93 12.92 -0.56
N ILE A 184 -3.62 12.30 -1.51
CA ILE A 184 -3.13 12.01 -2.85
C ILE A 184 -4.16 12.53 -3.84
N ASP A 185 -3.72 13.35 -4.77
CA ASP A 185 -4.55 13.92 -5.85
C ASP A 185 -3.89 13.58 -7.19
N MET A 186 -4.50 12.66 -7.94
CA MET A 186 -3.89 12.16 -9.18
C MET A 186 -3.67 13.23 -10.24
N GLN A 187 -4.51 14.27 -10.30
CA GLN A 187 -4.34 15.37 -11.25
C GLN A 187 -3.22 16.31 -10.81
N LYS A 188 -3.28 16.77 -9.56
CA LYS A 188 -2.31 17.70 -8.99
C LYS A 188 -0.90 17.09 -8.94
N ASP A 189 -0.81 15.83 -8.52
CA ASP A 189 0.45 15.13 -8.35
C ASP A 189 0.95 14.45 -9.65
N ASN A 190 0.27 14.69 -10.78
CA ASN A 190 0.59 14.14 -12.10
C ASN A 190 0.79 12.61 -12.11
N ILE A 191 -0.04 11.89 -11.35
CA ILE A 191 0.04 10.42 -11.24
C ILE A 191 -0.73 9.79 -12.39
N ASN A 192 -0.09 8.87 -13.12
CA ASN A 192 -0.74 8.08 -14.17
C ASN A 192 -1.36 6.79 -13.63
N LEU A 193 -0.68 6.14 -12.67
CA LEU A 193 -1.08 4.87 -12.10
C LEU A 193 -0.95 4.92 -10.57
N LEU A 194 -2.06 4.70 -9.85
CA LEU A 194 -2.06 4.64 -8.38
C LEU A 194 -2.56 3.28 -7.93
N CYS A 195 -1.74 2.55 -7.19
CA CYS A 195 -2.08 1.24 -6.63
C CYS A 195 -2.42 1.32 -5.15
N GLY A 196 -3.52 0.68 -4.75
CA GLY A 196 -4.00 0.68 -3.38
C GLY A 196 -4.59 -0.65 -2.91
N THR A 197 -4.84 -0.73 -1.59
CA THR A 197 -5.48 -1.88 -0.96
C THR A 197 -6.43 -1.46 0.15
N ALA A 198 -7.50 -2.23 0.34
CA ALA A 198 -8.51 -1.93 1.33
C ALA A 198 -8.06 -2.16 2.78
N HIS A 199 -7.31 -3.24 3.01
CA HIS A 199 -7.12 -3.82 4.35
C HIS A 199 -6.10 -3.14 5.26
N LYS A 200 -5.44 -2.08 4.78
CA LYS A 200 -4.46 -1.27 5.53
C LYS A 200 -5.11 0.06 5.96
N GLY A 201 -4.63 1.20 5.51
CA GLY A 201 -5.08 2.53 5.94
C GLY A 201 -6.56 2.83 5.69
N LEU A 202 -7.22 2.14 4.77
CA LEU A 202 -8.67 2.26 4.55
C LEU A 202 -9.52 1.38 5.48
N TYR A 203 -8.93 0.55 6.35
CA TYR A 203 -9.63 -0.32 7.30
C TYR A 203 -10.66 -1.27 6.69
N GLY A 204 -10.60 -1.51 5.39
CA GLY A 204 -11.47 -2.42 4.64
C GLY A 204 -11.09 -3.90 4.82
N PRO A 205 -11.81 -4.81 4.16
CA PRO A 205 -11.49 -6.24 4.18
C PRO A 205 -10.22 -6.56 3.38
N GLN A 206 -9.64 -7.73 3.63
CA GLN A 206 -8.63 -8.35 2.76
C GLN A 206 -9.29 -8.85 1.48
N GLY A 207 -8.48 -9.19 0.45
CA GLY A 207 -8.96 -9.76 -0.80
C GLY A 207 -9.58 -8.74 -1.77
N VAL A 208 -9.31 -7.44 -1.55
CA VAL A 208 -9.62 -6.38 -2.50
C VAL A 208 -8.56 -5.29 -2.47
N GLY A 209 -8.12 -4.90 -3.65
CA GLY A 209 -7.30 -3.74 -3.94
C GLY A 209 -7.86 -2.99 -5.15
N PHE A 210 -7.13 -1.98 -5.59
CA PHE A 210 -7.52 -1.20 -6.76
C PHE A 210 -6.32 -0.60 -7.46
N LEU A 211 -6.45 -0.43 -8.75
CA LEU A 211 -5.59 0.36 -9.62
C LEU A 211 -6.42 1.51 -10.21
N LEU A 212 -5.92 2.73 -10.08
CA LEU A 212 -6.49 3.91 -10.71
C LEU A 212 -5.61 4.31 -11.89
N ILE A 213 -6.22 4.54 -13.05
CA ILE A 213 -5.52 4.81 -14.31
C ILE A 213 -5.92 6.21 -14.82
N ASN A 214 -4.94 7.10 -14.98
CA ASN A 214 -5.15 8.47 -15.39
C ASN A 214 -4.30 8.82 -16.61
N ASN A 215 -4.94 9.32 -17.67
CA ASN A 215 -4.29 9.78 -18.91
C ASN A 215 -3.31 8.77 -19.52
N THR A 216 -3.61 7.48 -19.43
CA THR A 216 -2.85 6.40 -20.06
C THR A 216 -3.72 5.17 -20.24
N SER A 217 -3.23 4.19 -21.00
CA SER A 217 -3.82 2.86 -21.14
C SER A 217 -2.77 1.80 -20.85
N ILE A 218 -3.21 0.65 -20.37
CA ILE A 218 -2.36 -0.50 -20.10
C ILE A 218 -2.99 -1.76 -20.68
N SER A 219 -2.19 -2.76 -20.98
CA SER A 219 -2.66 -4.06 -21.48
C SER A 219 -3.13 -4.97 -20.35
N PRO A 220 -4.14 -5.81 -20.56
CA PRO A 220 -4.53 -6.83 -19.59
C PRO A 220 -3.41 -7.86 -19.40
N ILE A 221 -3.31 -8.40 -18.17
CA ILE A 221 -2.42 -9.53 -17.86
C ILE A 221 -3.21 -10.80 -17.49
N LYS A 222 -4.53 -10.67 -17.39
CA LYS A 222 -5.47 -11.75 -17.08
C LYS A 222 -6.62 -11.70 -18.06
N PHE A 223 -6.91 -12.83 -18.67
CA PHE A 223 -7.93 -13.00 -19.71
C PHE A 223 -9.04 -13.91 -19.21
N GLY A 224 -10.28 -13.66 -19.65
CA GLY A 224 -11.42 -14.49 -19.27
C GLY A 224 -12.76 -13.78 -19.38
N GLY A 225 -13.79 -14.36 -18.80
CA GLY A 225 -15.14 -13.78 -18.87
C GLY A 225 -15.23 -12.45 -18.13
N THR A 226 -15.71 -11.43 -18.82
CA THR A 226 -15.89 -10.06 -18.31
C THR A 226 -17.34 -9.70 -18.04
N GLY A 227 -18.28 -10.54 -18.50
CA GLY A 227 -19.74 -10.29 -18.40
C GLY A 227 -20.30 -9.49 -19.57
N THR A 228 -19.45 -8.99 -20.46
CA THR A 228 -19.81 -8.24 -21.66
C THR A 228 -19.29 -8.93 -22.90
N ASN A 229 -19.90 -8.68 -24.06
CA ASN A 229 -19.48 -9.16 -25.38
C ASN A 229 -19.18 -10.68 -25.44
N SER A 230 -20.05 -11.49 -24.80
CA SER A 230 -19.84 -12.93 -24.59
C SER A 230 -19.73 -13.77 -25.88
N ALA A 231 -20.16 -13.26 -27.03
CA ALA A 231 -20.02 -13.90 -28.32
C ALA A 231 -18.60 -13.77 -28.92
N SER A 232 -17.80 -12.81 -28.45
CA SER A 232 -16.43 -12.60 -28.91
C SER A 232 -15.44 -13.43 -28.10
N ILE A 233 -14.47 -14.04 -28.79
CA ILE A 233 -13.30 -14.70 -28.18
C ILE A 233 -12.16 -13.71 -27.89
N ILE A 234 -12.31 -12.45 -28.30
CA ILE A 234 -11.32 -11.38 -28.08
C ILE A 234 -11.68 -10.64 -26.82
N GLN A 235 -10.68 -10.39 -25.95
CA GLN A 235 -10.84 -9.59 -24.75
C GLN A 235 -11.39 -8.19 -25.10
N PRO A 236 -12.37 -7.65 -24.34
CA PRO A 236 -12.85 -6.27 -24.53
C PRO A 236 -11.72 -5.25 -24.37
N THR A 237 -11.84 -4.10 -25.04
CA THR A 237 -10.82 -3.03 -25.01
C THR A 237 -11.15 -1.88 -24.05
N GLY A 238 -12.42 -1.75 -23.62
CA GLY A 238 -12.86 -0.70 -22.71
C GLY A 238 -12.62 -1.04 -21.23
N ASN A 239 -12.29 -0.04 -20.41
CA ASN A 239 -12.25 -0.18 -18.95
C ASN A 239 -13.67 -0.07 -18.36
N PRO A 240 -13.93 -0.76 -17.28
CA PRO A 240 -13.03 -1.67 -16.52
C PRO A 240 -12.94 -3.09 -17.09
N GLU A 241 -13.79 -3.47 -18.04
CA GLU A 241 -13.98 -4.86 -18.51
C GLU A 241 -12.70 -5.45 -19.11
N SER A 242 -11.87 -4.65 -19.79
CA SER A 242 -10.61 -5.12 -20.35
C SER A 242 -9.65 -5.67 -19.27
N LEU A 243 -9.71 -5.14 -18.05
CA LEU A 243 -8.76 -5.41 -16.97
C LEU A 243 -9.34 -6.21 -15.82
N GLU A 244 -10.68 -6.39 -15.75
CA GLU A 244 -11.39 -7.12 -14.68
C GLU A 244 -12.00 -8.44 -15.18
N SER A 245 -11.18 -9.41 -15.53
CA SER A 245 -11.68 -10.74 -15.89
C SER A 245 -12.02 -11.59 -14.66
N GLY A 246 -13.15 -12.29 -14.72
CA GLY A 246 -13.64 -13.17 -13.67
C GLY A 246 -14.70 -12.50 -12.77
N THR A 247 -15.21 -13.24 -11.78
CA THR A 247 -16.16 -12.71 -10.80
C THR A 247 -15.42 -11.98 -9.70
N GLY A 248 -15.67 -10.67 -9.57
CA GLY A 248 -15.05 -9.85 -8.54
C GLY A 248 -15.57 -10.11 -7.11
N PRO A 249 -14.83 -9.71 -6.07
CA PRO A 249 -15.18 -9.91 -4.68
C PRO A 249 -16.18 -8.83 -4.19
N THR A 250 -17.39 -8.83 -4.72
CA THR A 250 -18.45 -7.83 -4.44
C THR A 250 -18.57 -7.45 -2.96
N PRO A 251 -18.65 -8.40 -1.99
CA PRO A 251 -18.75 -8.04 -0.58
C PRO A 251 -17.55 -7.25 -0.07
N ASN A 252 -16.34 -7.54 -0.57
CA ASN A 252 -15.13 -6.86 -0.16
C ASN A 252 -15.02 -5.47 -0.81
N ILE A 253 -15.50 -5.31 -2.05
CA ILE A 253 -15.60 -4.01 -2.73
C ILE A 253 -16.55 -3.07 -1.95
N ILE A 254 -17.70 -3.57 -1.53
CA ILE A 254 -18.67 -2.82 -0.69
C ILE A 254 -18.05 -2.49 0.67
N GLY A 255 -17.27 -3.42 1.25
CA GLY A 255 -16.52 -3.20 2.48
C GLY A 255 -15.40 -2.16 2.34
N LEU A 256 -14.72 -2.12 1.18
CA LEU A 256 -13.75 -1.08 0.83
C LEU A 256 -14.41 0.30 0.81
N ASN A 257 -15.59 0.44 0.19
CA ASN A 257 -16.31 1.71 0.17
C ASN A 257 -16.65 2.20 1.58
N ALA A 258 -17.15 1.33 2.43
CA ALA A 258 -17.47 1.68 3.82
C ALA A 258 -16.21 2.08 4.62
N GLY A 259 -15.06 1.49 4.30
CA GLY A 259 -13.76 1.86 4.85
C GLY A 259 -13.28 3.22 4.37
N LEU A 260 -13.37 3.48 3.07
CA LEU A 260 -13.06 4.78 2.46
C LEU A 260 -13.89 5.90 3.10
N GLU A 261 -15.20 5.74 3.17
CA GLU A 261 -16.09 6.72 3.82
C GLU A 261 -15.74 6.96 5.29
N PHE A 262 -15.40 5.89 6.02
CA PHE A 262 -14.98 5.99 7.43
C PHE A 262 -13.73 6.86 7.55
N VAL A 263 -12.74 6.67 6.68
CA VAL A 263 -11.49 7.41 6.68
C VAL A 263 -11.73 8.86 6.25
N CYS A 264 -12.45 9.10 5.15
CA CYS A 264 -12.76 10.46 4.67
C CYS A 264 -13.40 11.31 5.77
N LYS A 265 -14.42 10.78 6.46
CA LYS A 265 -15.11 11.49 7.56
C LYS A 265 -14.25 11.74 8.77
N ARG A 266 -13.10 11.10 8.93
CA ARG A 266 -12.26 11.11 10.14
C ARG A 266 -10.77 11.32 9.86
N PHE A 267 -10.40 11.70 8.65
CA PHE A 267 -9.01 11.77 8.19
C PHE A 267 -8.09 12.49 9.20
N ASN A 268 -8.43 13.73 9.56
CA ASN A 268 -7.65 14.51 10.53
C ASN A 268 -7.60 13.85 11.90
N LYS A 269 -8.73 13.30 12.38
CA LYS A 269 -8.80 12.63 13.69
C LYS A 269 -7.95 11.36 13.73
N ILE A 270 -7.95 10.58 12.65
CA ILE A 270 -7.14 9.38 12.49
C ILE A 270 -5.66 9.77 12.55
N ASN A 271 -5.24 10.71 11.72
CA ASN A 271 -3.84 11.12 11.60
C ASN A 271 -3.30 11.77 12.86
N LEU A 272 -4.07 12.65 13.53
CA LEU A 272 -3.69 13.25 14.80
C LEU A 272 -3.49 12.17 15.90
N LYS A 273 -4.37 11.18 15.94
CA LYS A 273 -4.25 10.09 16.91
C LYS A 273 -3.03 9.22 16.65
N ILE A 274 -2.81 8.79 15.39
CA ILE A 274 -1.64 8.01 15.01
C ILE A 274 -0.36 8.78 15.31
N LYS A 275 -0.28 10.06 14.93
CA LYS A 275 0.85 10.93 15.24
C LYS A 275 1.15 10.98 16.74
N LYS A 276 0.13 11.18 17.58
CA LYS A 276 0.29 11.23 19.04
C LYS A 276 0.83 9.92 19.63
N LEU A 277 0.30 8.77 19.16
CA LEU A 277 0.74 7.46 19.63
C LEU A 277 2.15 7.13 19.16
N SER A 278 2.45 7.38 17.89
CA SER A 278 3.78 7.17 17.29
C SER A 278 4.85 8.04 17.94
N PHE A 279 4.55 9.31 18.19
CA PHE A 279 5.46 10.22 18.86
C PHE A 279 5.86 9.71 20.27
N LYS A 280 4.91 9.19 21.03
CA LYS A 280 5.18 8.61 22.35
C LYS A 280 6.12 7.41 22.27
N ILE A 281 5.91 6.53 21.26
CA ILE A 281 6.77 5.36 21.04
C ILE A 281 8.17 5.81 20.61
N LEU A 282 8.27 6.70 19.61
CA LEU A 282 9.55 7.21 19.09
C LEU A 282 10.37 7.90 20.15
N ASN A 283 9.76 8.73 21.00
CA ASN A 283 10.47 9.40 22.09
C ASN A 283 11.11 8.40 23.06
N TYR A 284 10.39 7.33 23.42
CA TYR A 284 10.96 6.30 24.28
C TYR A 284 12.08 5.53 23.57
N LEU A 285 11.85 5.05 22.34
CA LEU A 285 12.86 4.28 21.62
C LEU A 285 14.15 5.07 21.38
N ASN A 286 14.04 6.35 21.06
CA ASN A 286 15.20 7.24 20.90
C ASN A 286 15.93 7.58 22.20
N SER A 287 15.27 7.46 23.36
CA SER A 287 15.92 7.67 24.68
C SER A 287 16.65 6.43 25.20
N GLU A 288 16.51 5.29 24.54
CA GLU A 288 17.07 4.01 24.99
C GLU A 288 18.37 3.68 24.27
N PRO A 289 19.54 3.68 24.95
CA PRO A 289 20.86 3.49 24.29
C PRO A 289 21.05 2.13 23.60
N LYS A 290 20.29 1.13 24.03
CA LYS A 290 20.32 -0.23 23.46
C LYS A 290 19.45 -0.38 22.21
N ILE A 291 18.77 0.69 21.77
CA ILE A 291 17.88 0.69 20.61
C ILE A 291 18.41 1.67 19.56
N LYS A 292 18.46 1.22 18.31
CA LYS A 292 18.70 2.09 17.17
C LYS A 292 17.41 2.22 16.35
N VAL A 293 16.92 3.45 16.25
CA VAL A 293 15.67 3.77 15.52
C VAL A 293 16.03 4.23 14.11
N TYR A 294 15.32 3.70 13.12
CA TYR A 294 15.48 4.04 11.70
C TYR A 294 14.37 4.97 11.18
N THR A 295 13.31 5.13 11.94
CA THR A 295 12.20 6.04 11.62
C THR A 295 12.43 7.40 12.26
N THR A 296 12.61 8.44 11.44
CA THR A 296 12.75 9.82 11.93
C THR A 296 11.40 10.47 12.18
N ASN A 297 10.44 10.25 11.27
CA ASN A 297 9.07 10.73 11.36
C ASN A 297 8.14 9.78 10.61
N THR A 298 6.88 9.65 11.06
CA THR A 298 5.90 8.82 10.38
C THR A 298 4.48 9.38 10.52
N LYS A 299 3.77 9.46 9.42
CA LYS A 299 2.32 9.74 9.37
C LYS A 299 1.50 8.44 9.32
N SER A 300 2.06 7.38 8.73
CA SER A 300 1.41 6.06 8.63
C SER A 300 1.44 5.26 9.93
N GLY A 301 2.19 5.70 10.93
CA GLY A 301 2.36 4.98 12.20
C GLY A 301 3.36 3.83 12.15
N VAL A 302 4.13 3.69 11.07
CA VAL A 302 5.19 2.67 10.89
C VAL A 302 6.47 3.13 11.58
N ILE A 303 7.02 2.29 12.47
CA ILE A 303 8.24 2.55 13.22
C ILE A 303 9.15 1.33 13.12
N GLY A 304 10.32 1.49 12.49
CA GLY A 304 11.36 0.48 12.36
C GLY A 304 12.52 0.74 13.32
N PHE A 305 12.92 -0.27 14.06
CA PHE A 305 14.06 -0.19 14.98
C PHE A 305 14.77 -1.54 15.13
N GLU A 306 15.98 -1.52 15.62
CA GLU A 306 16.73 -2.70 16.07
C GLU A 306 17.05 -2.60 17.55
N VAL A 307 17.15 -3.74 18.22
CA VAL A 307 17.67 -3.87 19.57
C VAL A 307 19.10 -4.41 19.45
N LYS A 308 20.06 -3.74 20.07
CA LYS A 308 21.48 -4.15 20.04
C LYS A 308 21.61 -5.59 20.52
N ASP A 309 22.43 -6.35 19.82
CA ASP A 309 22.79 -7.75 20.15
C ASP A 309 21.61 -8.77 20.14
N LEU A 310 20.45 -8.39 19.58
CA LEU A 310 19.29 -9.28 19.42
C LEU A 310 18.76 -9.25 17.98
N ASP A 311 18.48 -10.43 17.43
CA ASP A 311 17.76 -10.51 16.16
C ASP A 311 16.32 -10.03 16.28
N SER A 312 15.81 -9.41 15.21
CA SER A 312 14.44 -8.92 15.20
C SER A 312 13.38 -10.01 15.45
N SER A 313 13.66 -11.26 15.05
CA SER A 313 12.82 -12.44 15.33
C SER A 313 12.78 -12.78 16.81
N GLU A 314 13.89 -12.68 17.53
CA GLU A 314 13.96 -12.93 18.97
C GLU A 314 13.14 -11.88 19.73
N VAL A 315 13.33 -10.60 19.42
CA VAL A 315 12.56 -9.50 20.03
C VAL A 315 11.06 -9.69 19.81
N VAL A 316 10.64 -10.06 18.59
CA VAL A 316 9.23 -10.31 18.26
C VAL A 316 8.68 -11.51 19.05
N ASN A 317 9.43 -12.60 19.12
CA ASN A 317 9.02 -13.78 19.88
C ASN A 317 8.87 -13.48 21.39
N LEU A 318 9.79 -12.71 21.96
CA LEU A 318 9.71 -12.29 23.37
C LEU A 318 8.51 -11.36 23.63
N LEU A 319 8.30 -10.37 22.77
CA LEU A 319 7.14 -9.47 22.87
C LEU A 319 5.82 -10.24 22.76
N ASN A 320 5.73 -11.21 21.86
CA ASN A 320 4.53 -12.02 21.68
C ASN A 320 4.31 -13.00 22.84
N ASN A 321 5.30 -13.82 23.17
CA ASN A 321 5.12 -14.95 24.08
C ASN A 321 5.10 -14.54 25.54
N VAL A 322 5.87 -13.51 25.91
CA VAL A 322 5.94 -13.05 27.32
C VAL A 322 4.93 -11.94 27.61
N TYR A 323 4.70 -11.05 26.62
CA TYR A 323 3.88 -9.84 26.85
C TYR A 323 2.57 -9.81 26.05
N GLY A 324 2.32 -10.78 25.18
CA GLY A 324 1.11 -10.82 24.35
C GLY A 324 1.00 -9.65 23.36
N ILE A 325 2.16 -9.14 22.86
CA ILE A 325 2.23 -8.00 21.94
C ILE A 325 2.64 -8.47 20.56
N CYS A 326 1.79 -8.24 19.56
CA CYS A 326 2.01 -8.58 18.17
C CYS A 326 2.71 -7.41 17.45
N VAL A 327 3.95 -7.62 17.03
CA VAL A 327 4.76 -6.77 16.15
C VAL A 327 5.36 -7.62 15.03
N ARG A 328 6.08 -7.03 14.08
CA ARG A 328 6.68 -7.77 12.98
C ARG A 328 8.20 -7.65 12.98
N GLY A 329 8.89 -8.79 12.76
CA GLY A 329 10.35 -8.87 12.57
C GLY A 329 10.73 -9.12 11.11
N GLY A 330 12.03 -9.14 10.83
CA GLY A 330 12.63 -9.54 9.56
C GLY A 330 12.69 -8.42 8.51
N LEU A 331 12.60 -8.79 7.23
CA LEU A 331 12.83 -7.88 6.11
C LEU A 331 11.56 -7.20 5.56
N GLN A 332 10.41 -7.42 6.15
CA GLN A 332 9.10 -6.83 5.80
C GLN A 332 8.79 -6.76 4.29
N CYS A 333 9.28 -7.74 3.50
CA CYS A 333 9.14 -7.80 2.03
C CYS A 333 9.76 -6.59 1.28
N ALA A 334 10.78 -5.94 1.84
CA ALA A 334 11.49 -4.81 1.23
C ALA A 334 13.02 -4.97 1.37
N PRO A 335 13.62 -5.98 0.71
CA PRO A 335 15.02 -6.34 0.93
C PRO A 335 16.00 -5.22 0.61
N LYS A 336 15.70 -4.37 -0.37
CA LYS A 336 16.58 -3.24 -0.76
C LYS A 336 16.61 -2.13 0.28
N VAL A 337 15.54 -1.93 1.04
CA VAL A 337 15.56 -1.04 2.22
C VAL A 337 16.56 -1.55 3.25
N HIS A 338 16.56 -2.85 3.54
CA HIS A 338 17.49 -3.45 4.51
C HIS A 338 18.94 -3.48 4.01
N GLU A 339 19.17 -3.64 2.70
CA GLU A 339 20.47 -3.50 2.09
C GLU A 339 21.01 -2.07 2.28
N PHE A 340 20.19 -1.06 2.00
CA PHE A 340 20.53 0.35 2.22
C PHE A 340 20.82 0.67 3.69
N LEU A 341 20.01 0.13 4.63
CA LEU A 341 20.17 0.39 6.06
C LEU A 341 21.25 -0.46 6.73
N GLY A 342 21.82 -1.47 6.03
CA GLY A 342 22.80 -2.41 6.59
C GLY A 342 22.19 -3.41 7.58
N THR A 343 20.88 -3.69 7.46
CA THR A 343 20.14 -4.55 8.39
C THR A 343 19.65 -5.88 7.78
N THR A 344 20.31 -6.34 6.72
CA THR A 344 19.90 -7.52 5.95
C THR A 344 19.98 -8.81 6.77
N LYS A 345 20.93 -8.92 7.70
CA LYS A 345 21.14 -10.14 8.52
C LYS A 345 20.11 -10.21 9.65
N GLN A 346 20.06 -9.19 10.51
CA GLN A 346 19.24 -9.17 11.73
C GLN A 346 17.77 -8.73 11.48
N GLY A 347 17.50 -8.10 10.33
CA GLY A 347 16.20 -7.49 10.07
C GLY A 347 15.90 -6.31 11.00
N LEU A 348 14.66 -5.82 10.97
CA LEU A 348 14.17 -4.80 11.91
C LEU A 348 12.91 -5.29 12.62
N VAL A 349 12.74 -4.85 13.85
CA VAL A 349 11.44 -4.89 14.53
C VAL A 349 10.61 -3.73 14.01
N ARG A 350 9.40 -4.02 13.56
CA ARG A 350 8.45 -3.01 13.08
C ARG A 350 7.23 -2.95 13.97
N ILE A 351 6.99 -1.81 14.56
CA ILE A 351 5.73 -1.44 15.21
C ILE A 351 4.90 -0.65 14.19
N SER A 352 3.62 -0.91 14.13
CA SER A 352 2.71 -0.09 13.32
C SER A 352 1.39 0.16 14.05
N VAL A 353 1.11 1.45 14.27
CA VAL A 353 -0.04 1.95 15.02
C VAL A 353 -1.22 2.15 14.09
N SER A 354 -2.43 1.97 14.62
CA SER A 354 -3.66 2.31 13.91
C SER A 354 -4.55 3.24 14.76
N TYR A 355 -5.61 3.75 14.14
CA TYR A 355 -6.61 4.55 14.85
C TYR A 355 -7.22 3.85 16.07
N PHE A 356 -7.28 2.53 16.07
CA PHE A 356 -7.89 1.75 17.16
C PHE A 356 -6.97 1.44 18.33
N ASN A 357 -5.67 1.69 18.19
CA ASN A 357 -4.76 1.58 19.33
C ASN A 357 -5.03 2.67 20.38
N THR A 358 -4.68 2.40 21.62
CA THR A 358 -4.88 3.30 22.77
C THR A 358 -3.55 3.71 23.38
N MET A 359 -3.56 4.81 24.14
CA MET A 359 -2.38 5.24 24.89
C MET A 359 -2.00 4.22 25.97
N HIS A 360 -2.98 3.52 26.56
CA HIS A 360 -2.73 2.42 27.50
C HIS A 360 -1.93 1.29 26.84
N GLU A 361 -2.31 0.87 25.63
CA GLU A 361 -1.56 -0.15 24.86
C GLU A 361 -0.13 0.31 24.54
N VAL A 362 0.06 1.60 24.22
CA VAL A 362 1.39 2.19 23.97
C VAL A 362 2.23 2.20 25.25
N ASN A 363 1.67 2.61 26.38
CA ASN A 363 2.39 2.59 27.66
C ASN A 363 2.78 1.17 28.08
N TYR A 364 1.90 0.19 27.83
CA TYR A 364 2.19 -1.22 28.08
C TYR A 364 3.32 -1.73 27.18
N LEU A 365 3.29 -1.42 25.86
CA LEU A 365 4.38 -1.74 24.93
C LEU A 365 5.72 -1.19 25.42
N ILE A 366 5.78 0.09 25.79
CA ILE A 366 6.98 0.75 26.29
C ILE A 366 7.51 0.03 27.56
N LYS A 367 6.63 -0.28 28.52
CA LYS A 367 6.98 -1.02 29.75
C LYS A 367 7.54 -2.41 29.41
N SER A 368 6.93 -3.09 28.44
CA SER A 368 7.34 -4.43 28.01
C SER A 368 8.72 -4.41 27.34
N ILE A 369 8.99 -3.46 26.45
CA ILE A 369 10.32 -3.28 25.84
C ILE A 369 11.36 -2.97 26.92
N LYS A 370 11.05 -2.07 27.87
CA LYS A 370 11.96 -1.75 29.00
C LYS A 370 12.31 -2.98 29.83
N ASN A 371 11.34 -3.82 30.12
CA ASN A 371 11.58 -5.05 30.89
C ASN A 371 12.39 -6.08 30.07
N LEU A 372 12.11 -6.23 28.77
CA LEU A 372 12.87 -7.07 27.86
C LEU A 372 14.36 -6.68 27.86
N LEU A 373 14.66 -5.40 27.70
CA LEU A 373 16.04 -4.90 27.68
C LEU A 373 16.78 -5.17 28.98
N LYS A 374 16.08 -5.09 30.14
CA LYS A 374 16.67 -5.44 31.44
C LYS A 374 16.95 -6.93 31.62
N MET A 375 16.11 -7.80 31.06
CA MET A 375 16.22 -9.26 31.24
C MET A 375 17.30 -9.89 30.33
N TYR A 376 17.50 -9.34 29.14
CA TYR A 376 18.31 -9.99 28.11
C TYR A 376 19.61 -9.25 27.73
N LEU A 377 19.80 -8.04 28.24
CA LEU A 377 20.94 -7.20 27.87
C LEU A 377 21.69 -6.60 29.09
N ASN A 378 21.44 -7.11 30.30
CA ASN A 378 22.20 -6.73 31.49
C ASN A 378 23.40 -7.65 31.68
#